data_eeae0d30d9f24a9769ca32042a264fc8
#
_entry.id   eeae0d30d9f24a9769ca32042a264fc8
#
_cell.length_a   1.000
_cell.length_b   1.000
_cell.length_c   1.000
_cell.angle_alpha   90.00
_cell.angle_beta   90.00
_cell.angle_gamma   90.00
#
_symmetry.space_group_name_H-M   'P 1'
#
loop_
_entity.id
_entity.type
_entity.pdbx_description
1 polymer ?
#
loop_
_entity_poly.entity_id
_entity_poly.type
_entity_poly.pdbx_seq_one_letter_code
_entity_poly.pdbx_strand_id
1 'polypeptide(L)'
;MDNIELNNPTKTKRFQRYQLEAALIRHFPNSPQEHASTIIEKSLARDWTKQTSMTKAISIVVHNYIRHNLTDYEKLLTRSGITRDEARIIVKPEVDDWFEYWHAGTDALKPSSG
;
A
#
# COMPACT_ATOMS: atom_id res chain seq x y z
N MET A 1 21.78 -25.97 14.89
CA MET A 1 21.58 -24.65 15.33
C MET A 1 21.14 -23.77 14.26
N ASP A 2 21.91 -23.71 13.23
CA ASP A 2 21.58 -22.84 12.15
C ASP A 2 20.33 -23.21 11.43
N ASN A 3 19.91 -24.47 11.53
CA ASN A 3 18.68 -24.89 10.89
C ASN A 3 17.45 -24.18 11.41
N ILE A 4 17.48 -23.82 12.69
CA ILE A 4 16.37 -23.10 13.27
C ILE A 4 16.22 -21.75 12.62
N GLU A 5 17.35 -21.09 12.40
CA GLU A 5 17.35 -19.79 11.76
C GLU A 5 16.91 -19.87 10.32
N LEU A 6 17.38 -20.87 9.60
CA LEU A 6 17.01 -21.02 8.20
C LEU A 6 15.53 -21.26 8.01
N ASN A 7 14.89 -21.88 8.98
CA ASN A 7 13.48 -22.21 8.90
C ASN A 7 12.59 -21.26 9.69
N ASN A 8 13.19 -20.20 10.21
CA ASN A 8 12.46 -19.24 11.03
C ASN A 8 11.47 -18.46 10.17
N PRO A 9 10.15 -18.59 10.42
CA PRO A 9 9.17 -17.87 9.61
C PRO A 9 9.21 -16.37 9.80
N THR A 10 9.92 -15.86 10.82
CA THR A 10 10.03 -14.43 11.04
C THR A 10 11.23 -13.83 10.32
N LYS A 11 11.97 -14.63 9.59
CA LYS A 11 13.08 -14.10 8.82
C LYS A 11 12.58 -13.13 7.77
N THR A 12 13.30 -12.02 7.60
CA THR A 12 12.84 -10.93 6.76
C THR A 12 13.80 -10.64 5.62
N LYS A 13 13.35 -9.83 4.69
CA LYS A 13 14.13 -9.38 3.55
C LYS A 13 13.70 -7.95 3.20
N ARG A 14 14.53 -7.31 2.39
CA ARG A 14 14.21 -6.00 1.82
C ARG A 14 14.37 -6.05 0.32
N PHE A 15 13.55 -5.26 -0.37
CA PHE A 15 13.64 -5.15 -1.83
C PHE A 15 14.55 -4.00 -2.21
N GLN A 16 15.08 -4.04 -3.42
CA GLN A 16 15.90 -2.98 -3.97
C GLN A 16 15.01 -1.91 -4.58
N ARG A 17 15.50 -0.67 -4.57
CA ARG A 17 14.73 0.45 -5.08
C ARG A 17 14.28 0.23 -6.52
N TYR A 18 15.18 -0.20 -7.40
CA TYR A 18 14.80 -0.36 -8.80
C TYR A 18 13.73 -1.44 -9.00
N GLN A 19 13.73 -2.45 -8.15
CA GLN A 19 12.71 -3.49 -8.22
C GLN A 19 11.34 -2.94 -7.84
N LEU A 20 11.31 -2.14 -6.79
CA LEU A 20 10.05 -1.54 -6.33
C LEU A 20 9.53 -0.53 -7.32
N GLU A 21 10.42 0.25 -7.91
CA GLU A 21 10.02 1.23 -8.93
C GLU A 21 9.41 0.53 -10.13
N ALA A 22 10.04 -0.54 -10.59
CA ALA A 22 9.53 -1.30 -11.72
C ALA A 22 8.17 -1.91 -11.41
N ALA A 23 8.03 -2.45 -10.19
CA ALA A 23 6.76 -3.05 -9.78
C ALA A 23 5.65 -2.01 -9.69
N LEU A 24 5.96 -0.84 -9.18
CA LEU A 24 4.96 0.21 -9.06
C LEU A 24 4.47 0.66 -10.44
N ILE A 25 5.39 0.87 -11.37
CA ILE A 25 5.04 1.25 -12.74
C ILE A 25 4.22 0.17 -13.41
N ARG A 26 4.61 -1.08 -13.20
CA ARG A 26 3.95 -2.20 -13.87
C ARG A 26 2.53 -2.42 -13.36
N HIS A 27 2.35 -2.36 -12.05
CA HIS A 27 1.07 -2.72 -11.43
C HIS A 27 0.17 -1.54 -11.12
N PHE A 28 0.75 -0.34 -11.02
CA PHE A 28 -0.01 0.87 -10.71
C PHE A 28 0.43 2.02 -11.61
N PRO A 29 0.24 1.85 -12.92
CA PRO A 29 0.76 2.83 -13.90
C PRO A 29 0.17 4.23 -13.75
N ASN A 30 -1.00 4.34 -13.12
CA ASN A 30 -1.65 5.64 -12.95
C ASN A 30 -1.35 6.31 -11.61
N SER A 31 -0.45 5.74 -10.80
CA SER A 31 -0.11 6.39 -9.55
C SER A 31 0.65 7.69 -9.86
N PRO A 32 0.22 8.83 -9.30
CA PRO A 32 0.89 10.10 -9.55
C PRO A 32 2.32 10.10 -9.04
N GLN A 33 3.19 10.80 -9.75
CA GLN A 33 4.62 10.84 -9.43
C GLN A 33 4.87 11.29 -8.00
N GLU A 34 4.11 12.27 -7.55
CA GLU A 34 4.30 12.82 -6.20
C GLU A 34 4.02 11.78 -5.12
N HIS A 35 3.10 10.86 -5.38
CA HIS A 35 2.78 9.81 -4.42
C HIS A 35 3.72 8.62 -4.59
N ALA A 36 4.18 8.38 -5.81
CA ALA A 36 5.05 7.24 -6.11
C ALA A 36 6.33 7.27 -5.29
N SER A 37 6.95 8.42 -5.18
CA SER A 37 8.19 8.56 -4.40
C SER A 37 7.99 8.12 -2.96
N THR A 38 6.91 8.59 -2.34
CA THR A 38 6.65 8.27 -0.94
C THR A 38 6.36 6.78 -0.77
N ILE A 39 5.62 6.19 -1.71
CA ILE A 39 5.31 4.76 -1.67
C ILE A 39 6.59 3.94 -1.74
N ILE A 40 7.51 4.31 -2.63
CA ILE A 40 8.79 3.63 -2.74
C ILE A 40 9.58 3.73 -1.44
N GLU A 41 9.67 4.93 -0.86
CA GLU A 41 10.42 5.12 0.39
C GLU A 41 9.84 4.29 1.52
N LYS A 42 8.52 4.26 1.62
CA LYS A 42 7.87 3.46 2.66
C LYS A 42 8.10 1.97 2.46
N SER A 43 8.11 1.52 1.20
CA SER A 43 8.36 0.12 0.87
C SER A 43 9.79 -0.28 1.20
N LEU A 44 10.73 0.63 0.94
CA LEU A 44 12.14 0.39 1.22
C LEU A 44 12.45 0.32 2.71
N ALA A 45 11.75 1.12 3.49
CA ALA A 45 12.02 1.21 4.93
C ALA A 45 11.50 0.01 5.70
N ARG A 46 10.72 -0.85 5.07
CA ARG A 46 10.01 -1.92 5.76
C ARG A 46 10.68 -3.26 5.54
N ASP A 47 10.70 -4.06 6.60
CA ASP A 47 11.15 -5.45 6.51
C ASP A 47 9.96 -6.32 6.13
N TRP A 48 10.16 -7.16 5.13
CA TRP A 48 9.10 -8.03 4.64
C TRP A 48 9.43 -9.48 4.96
N THR A 49 8.41 -10.31 5.14
CA THR A 49 8.67 -11.74 5.32
C THR A 49 9.24 -12.30 4.03
N LYS A 50 10.01 -13.36 4.16
CA LYS A 50 10.65 -13.95 2.98
C LYS A 50 9.66 -14.46 1.95
N GLN A 51 8.46 -14.83 2.39
CA GLN A 51 7.44 -15.34 1.50
C GLN A 51 6.68 -14.25 0.76
N THR A 52 6.82 -12.99 1.18
CA THR A 52 6.07 -11.91 0.56
C THR A 52 6.66 -11.59 -0.81
N SER A 53 5.83 -11.68 -1.85
CA SER A 53 6.25 -11.30 -3.19
C SER A 53 6.36 -9.78 -3.27
N MET A 54 7.13 -9.31 -4.25
CA MET A 54 7.29 -7.89 -4.46
C MET A 54 5.95 -7.24 -4.84
N THR A 55 5.17 -7.92 -5.65
CA THR A 55 3.84 -7.42 -6.04
C THR A 55 2.95 -7.26 -4.82
N LYS A 56 2.95 -8.24 -3.93
CA LYS A 56 2.14 -8.15 -2.73
C LYS A 56 2.63 -7.03 -1.82
N ALA A 57 3.95 -6.89 -1.68
CA ALA A 57 4.52 -5.85 -0.84
C ALA A 57 4.11 -4.47 -1.32
N ILE A 58 4.27 -4.20 -2.62
CA ILE A 58 3.92 -2.88 -3.16
C ILE A 58 2.42 -2.63 -3.04
N SER A 59 1.61 -3.67 -3.24
CA SER A 59 0.15 -3.54 -3.12
C SER A 59 -0.27 -3.18 -1.70
N ILE A 60 0.38 -3.77 -0.71
CA ILE A 60 0.09 -3.45 0.70
C ILE A 60 0.41 -1.97 0.98
N VAL A 61 1.56 -1.51 0.52
CA VAL A 61 1.96 -0.13 0.76
C VAL A 61 1.05 0.85 0.01
N VAL A 62 0.66 0.51 -1.22
CA VAL A 62 -0.26 1.35 -2.00
C VAL A 62 -1.61 1.45 -1.29
N HIS A 63 -2.16 0.33 -0.83
CA HIS A 63 -3.42 0.33 -0.09
C HIS A 63 -3.35 1.22 1.14
N ASN A 64 -2.30 1.04 1.93
CA ASN A 64 -2.13 1.83 3.15
C ASN A 64 -1.97 3.31 2.84
N TYR A 65 -1.19 3.61 1.82
CA TYR A 65 -0.94 5.00 1.41
C TYR A 65 -2.23 5.69 1.00
N ILE A 66 -3.03 5.01 0.18
CA ILE A 66 -4.32 5.55 -0.27
C ILE A 66 -5.22 5.81 0.94
N ARG A 67 -5.33 4.84 1.83
CA ARG A 67 -6.20 4.97 3.00
C ARG A 67 -5.84 6.20 3.84
N HIS A 68 -4.55 6.38 4.10
CA HIS A 68 -4.11 7.46 4.99
C HIS A 68 -4.05 8.82 4.31
N ASN A 69 -3.85 8.87 3.00
CA ASN A 69 -3.56 10.13 2.32
C ASN A 69 -4.64 10.59 1.34
N LEU A 70 -5.48 9.68 0.86
CA LEU A 70 -6.47 10.02 -0.16
C LEU A 70 -7.91 9.84 0.33
N THR A 71 -8.11 9.48 1.60
CA THR A 71 -9.44 9.33 2.17
C THR A 71 -9.51 10.07 3.50
N ASP A 72 -10.68 10.08 4.10
CA ASP A 72 -10.89 10.72 5.39
C ASP A 72 -10.52 9.84 6.57
N TYR A 73 -9.79 8.77 6.33
CA TYR A 73 -9.47 7.80 7.37
C TYR A 73 -8.85 8.46 8.61
N GLU A 74 -7.85 9.33 8.42
CA GLU A 74 -7.17 9.98 9.54
C GLU A 74 -8.13 10.88 10.31
N LYS A 75 -9.02 11.57 9.60
CA LYS A 75 -10.01 12.42 10.25
C LYS A 75 -10.97 11.60 11.10
N LEU A 76 -11.37 10.45 10.58
CA LEU A 76 -12.29 9.58 11.32
C LEU A 76 -11.67 9.06 12.61
N LEU A 77 -10.37 8.81 12.59
CA LEU A 77 -9.67 8.31 13.77
C LEU A 77 -9.65 9.32 14.92
N THR A 78 -9.83 10.60 14.60
CA THR A 78 -9.86 11.63 15.64
C THR A 78 -11.24 11.78 16.27
N ARG A 79 -12.25 11.13 15.73
CA ARG A 79 -13.62 11.25 16.24
C ARG A 79 -13.84 10.28 17.38
N SER A 80 -14.50 10.79 18.41
CA SER A 80 -14.88 9.98 19.54
C SER A 80 -15.87 8.90 19.11
N GLY A 81 -15.67 7.68 19.58
CA GLY A 81 -16.60 6.59 19.32
C GLY A 81 -16.40 5.83 18.01
N ILE A 82 -15.39 6.18 17.23
CA ILE A 82 -15.09 5.46 16.01
C ILE A 82 -13.79 4.68 16.21
N THR A 83 -13.87 3.37 16.05
CA THR A 83 -12.69 2.51 16.18
C THR A 83 -11.91 2.49 14.87
N ARG A 84 -10.69 1.99 14.92
CA ARG A 84 -9.86 1.83 13.75
C ARG A 84 -10.53 0.94 12.70
N ASP A 85 -11.12 -0.17 13.15
CA ASP A 85 -11.79 -1.09 12.24
C ASP A 85 -13.00 -0.45 11.59
N GLU A 86 -13.76 0.32 12.36
CA GLU A 86 -14.92 1.03 11.80
C GLU A 86 -14.50 2.05 10.77
N ALA A 87 -13.43 2.79 11.05
CA ALA A 87 -12.93 3.77 10.09
C ALA A 87 -12.49 3.09 8.80
N ARG A 88 -11.85 1.92 8.89
CA ARG A 88 -11.44 1.17 7.70
C ARG A 88 -12.65 0.76 6.87
N ILE A 89 -13.71 0.32 7.53
CA ILE A 89 -14.93 -0.09 6.83
C ILE A 89 -15.56 1.11 6.12
N ILE A 90 -15.59 2.25 6.78
CA ILE A 90 -16.20 3.45 6.23
C ILE A 90 -15.50 3.89 4.94
N VAL A 91 -14.17 3.87 4.94
CA VAL A 91 -13.42 4.38 3.78
C VAL A 91 -13.11 3.30 2.74
N LYS A 92 -13.43 2.04 3.01
CA LYS A 92 -13.07 0.96 2.12
C LYS A 92 -13.52 1.16 0.67
N PRO A 93 -14.77 1.57 0.40
CA PRO A 93 -15.18 1.78 -0.99
C PRO A 93 -14.31 2.80 -1.70
N GLU A 94 -13.95 3.88 -1.03
CA GLU A 94 -13.10 4.91 -1.64
C GLU A 94 -11.68 4.40 -1.85
N VAL A 95 -11.15 3.65 -0.89
CA VAL A 95 -9.82 3.05 -1.04
C VAL A 95 -9.80 2.12 -2.26
N ASP A 96 -10.83 1.27 -2.39
CA ASP A 96 -10.92 0.33 -3.50
C ASP A 96 -11.00 1.06 -4.83
N ASP A 97 -11.73 2.18 -4.90
CA ASP A 97 -11.87 2.95 -6.12
C ASP A 97 -10.53 3.56 -6.55
N TRP A 98 -9.80 4.16 -5.62
CA TRP A 98 -8.48 4.71 -5.91
C TRP A 98 -7.50 3.62 -6.32
N PHE A 99 -7.51 2.48 -5.61
CA PHE A 99 -6.63 1.36 -5.91
C PHE A 99 -6.89 0.87 -7.33
N GLU A 100 -8.15 0.70 -7.68
CA GLU A 100 -8.54 0.22 -9.01
C GLU A 100 -8.14 1.21 -10.09
N TYR A 101 -8.34 2.50 -9.85
CA TYR A 101 -7.96 3.52 -10.81
C TYR A 101 -6.46 3.52 -11.07
N TRP A 102 -5.66 3.45 -10.01
CA TRP A 102 -4.21 3.41 -10.16
C TRP A 102 -3.77 2.15 -10.89
N HIS A 103 -4.45 1.05 -10.66
CA HIS A 103 -4.12 -0.25 -11.24
C HIS A 103 -4.61 -0.38 -12.68
N ALA A 104 -5.87 -0.02 -12.94
CA ALA A 104 -6.49 -0.23 -14.26
C ALA A 104 -6.05 0.76 -15.31
N GLY A 105 -5.76 1.99 -14.91
CA GLY A 105 -5.27 2.98 -15.85
C GLY A 105 -6.33 3.61 -16.73
N THR A 106 -7.57 3.74 -16.26
CA THR A 106 -8.61 4.36 -17.08
C THR A 106 -9.19 5.57 -16.36
N ASP A 107 -9.45 6.62 -17.13
CA ASP A 107 -10.03 7.84 -16.59
C ASP A 107 -11.45 7.63 -16.08
N ALA A 108 -12.15 6.69 -16.70
CA ALA A 108 -13.54 6.42 -16.34
C ALA A 108 -13.68 5.97 -14.89
N LEU A 109 -12.61 5.42 -14.32
CA LEU A 109 -12.64 4.91 -12.96
C LEU A 109 -12.08 5.90 -11.94
N LYS A 110 -11.67 7.08 -12.39
CA LYS A 110 -11.07 8.04 -11.46
C LYS A 110 -12.09 8.46 -10.40
N PRO A 111 -11.78 8.27 -9.12
CA PRO A 111 -12.71 8.63 -8.08
C PRO A 111 -12.91 10.13 -8.00
N SER A 112 -14.10 10.50 -7.57
CA SER A 112 -14.40 11.89 -7.29
C SER A 112 -13.72 12.24 -5.98
N SER A 113 -12.91 13.29 -5.98
CA SER A 113 -12.30 13.71 -4.73
C SER A 113 -13.26 14.63 -4.05
N GLY A 114 -14.14 14.09 -3.38
CA GLY A 114 -15.20 14.87 -2.76
C GLY A 114 -14.76 15.55 -1.52
#